data_9750d0d64b65583fcb378bed1decce07
#
_entry.id   9750d0d64b65583fcb378bed1decce07
#
_cell.length_a   1.000
_cell.length_b   1.000
_cell.length_c   1.000
_cell.angle_alpha   90.00
_cell.angle_beta   90.00
_cell.angle_gamma   90.00
#
_symmetry.space_group_name_H-M   'P 1'
#
loop_
_entity.id
_entity.type
_entity.pdbx_description
1 polymer ?
#
loop_
_entity_poly.entity_id
_entity_poly.type
_entity_poly.pdbx_seq_one_letter_code
_entity_poly.pdbx_strand_id
1 'polypeptide(L)'
;MGRRAKPHWHKRPSETIRPTGGKKGTKRSLLVDARGAPLSLIVAGANRHDVKLLGATLDGIVVERPKPTPRRPQNLCVDKGYAGKPAEKEMRARGYIPHVPRKGAPKERHRTRGKARRWVVERTHSWMNNYRKLRVRYEKKVANFEGLLHLAIALICWRM
;
A
#
# COMPACT_ATOMS: atom_id res chain seq x y z
N MET A 1 20.31 -25.02 13.22
CA MET A 1 19.02 -25.26 12.53
C MET A 1 18.11 -24.08 12.79
N GLY A 2 18.07 -23.08 11.89
CA GLY A 2 17.25 -21.89 12.02
C GLY A 2 15.82 -22.18 11.60
N ARG A 3 14.87 -21.98 12.50
CA ARG A 3 13.44 -22.04 12.18
C ARG A 3 13.09 -20.86 11.26
N ARG A 4 12.76 -21.14 10.00
CA ARG A 4 12.20 -20.12 9.10
C ARG A 4 10.87 -19.65 9.68
N ALA A 5 10.76 -18.37 9.98
CA ALA A 5 9.49 -17.77 10.38
C ALA A 5 8.47 -17.98 9.24
N LYS A 6 7.30 -18.55 9.57
CA LYS A 6 6.23 -18.72 8.58
C LYS A 6 5.75 -17.35 8.10
N PRO A 7 5.58 -17.14 6.79
CA PRO A 7 5.09 -15.87 6.27
C PRO A 7 3.71 -15.54 6.88
N HIS A 8 3.49 -14.28 7.26
CA HIS A 8 2.30 -13.80 7.96
C HIS A 8 0.98 -13.93 7.18
N TRP A 9 1.03 -14.20 5.87
CA TRP A 9 -0.16 -14.40 5.03
C TRP A 9 -0.98 -15.66 5.39
N HIS A 10 -0.46 -16.56 6.26
CA HIS A 10 -1.22 -17.68 6.82
C HIS A 10 -2.23 -17.32 7.91
N LYS A 11 -2.21 -16.10 8.43
CA LYS A 11 -3.27 -15.64 9.35
C LYS A 11 -4.50 -15.29 8.52
N ARG A 12 -5.45 -16.24 8.42
CA ARG A 12 -6.77 -15.97 7.85
C ARG A 12 -7.43 -14.85 8.65
N PRO A 13 -7.82 -13.74 8.02
CA PRO A 13 -8.74 -12.82 8.67
C PRO A 13 -10.10 -13.54 8.73
N SER A 14 -10.52 -13.98 9.90
CA SER A 14 -11.85 -14.57 10.14
C SER A 14 -12.96 -13.51 10.14
N GLU A 15 -12.70 -12.29 9.71
CA GLU A 15 -13.70 -11.23 9.70
C GLU A 15 -14.34 -11.10 8.33
N THR A 16 -15.57 -11.58 8.22
CA THR A 16 -16.54 -11.07 7.24
C THR A 16 -16.56 -9.55 7.38
N ILE A 17 -16.13 -8.80 6.35
CA ILE A 17 -16.23 -7.33 6.36
C ILE A 17 -17.71 -6.99 6.37
N ARG A 18 -18.27 -6.84 7.56
CA ARG A 18 -19.66 -6.39 7.74
C ARG A 18 -19.75 -4.92 7.33
N PRO A 19 -20.73 -4.53 6.54
CA PRO A 19 -20.98 -3.14 6.24
C PRO A 19 -21.54 -2.46 7.50
N THR A 20 -20.69 -1.78 8.24
CA THR A 20 -21.11 -0.93 9.36
C THR A 20 -21.03 0.52 8.92
N GLY A 21 -22.16 1.18 8.91
CA GLY A 21 -22.26 2.64 8.78
C GLY A 21 -21.94 3.22 7.40
N GLY A 22 -22.91 3.34 6.52
CA GLY A 22 -22.97 4.33 5.43
C GLY A 22 -22.10 4.12 4.18
N LYS A 23 -20.91 3.55 4.26
CA LYS A 23 -20.04 3.30 3.10
C LYS A 23 -19.82 1.81 2.87
N LYS A 24 -20.69 1.23 2.06
CA LYS A 24 -20.51 -0.12 1.52
C LYS A 24 -19.37 -0.07 0.51
N GLY A 25 -18.26 -0.77 0.76
CA GLY A 25 -17.15 -0.81 -0.19
C GLY A 25 -15.91 -1.47 0.36
N THR A 26 -14.97 -1.72 -0.54
CA THR A 26 -13.66 -2.31 -0.23
C THR A 26 -12.58 -1.29 -0.53
N LYS A 27 -11.70 -1.08 0.41
CA LYS A 27 -10.50 -0.25 0.27
C LYS A 27 -9.30 -1.15 -0.03
N ARG A 28 -8.44 -0.72 -0.92
CA ARG A 28 -7.18 -1.35 -1.28
C ARG A 28 -6.04 -0.44 -0.84
N SER A 29 -5.28 -0.83 0.18
CA SER A 29 -4.04 -0.15 0.57
C SER A 29 -2.89 -0.81 -0.19
N LEU A 30 -2.25 -0.04 -1.06
CA LEU A 30 -1.25 -0.52 -2.00
C LEU A 30 0.07 0.20 -1.78
N LEU A 31 1.15 -0.55 -1.68
CA LEU A 31 2.52 -0.06 -1.71
C LEU A 31 3.16 -0.47 -3.04
N VAL A 32 3.82 0.47 -3.69
CA VAL A 32 4.53 0.24 -4.95
C VAL A 32 5.97 0.76 -4.87
N ASP A 33 6.84 0.22 -5.70
CA ASP A 33 8.18 0.76 -5.91
C ASP A 33 8.16 2.03 -6.79
N ALA A 34 9.34 2.57 -7.11
CA ALA A 34 9.47 3.76 -7.95
C ALA A 34 9.02 3.58 -9.40
N ARG A 35 8.88 2.34 -9.87
CA ARG A 35 8.40 1.98 -11.21
C ARG A 35 6.90 1.69 -11.23
N GLY A 36 6.28 1.51 -10.07
CA GLY A 36 4.89 1.12 -9.91
C GLY A 36 4.69 -0.39 -9.74
N ALA A 37 5.77 -1.16 -9.54
CA ALA A 37 5.63 -2.56 -9.20
C ALA A 37 5.00 -2.71 -7.81
N PRO A 38 3.89 -3.45 -7.69
CA PRO A 38 3.25 -3.70 -6.41
C PRO A 38 4.16 -4.50 -5.46
N LEU A 39 4.42 -3.95 -4.29
CA LEU A 39 5.23 -4.58 -3.24
C LEU A 39 4.37 -5.20 -2.14
N SER A 40 3.23 -4.58 -1.85
CA SER A 40 2.29 -5.03 -0.82
C SER A 40 0.89 -4.54 -1.13
N LEU A 41 -0.11 -5.37 -0.81
CA LEU A 41 -1.52 -5.04 -0.94
C LEU A 41 -2.27 -5.53 0.30
N ILE A 42 -3.03 -4.64 0.92
CA ILE A 42 -3.95 -4.94 2.02
C ILE A 42 -5.37 -4.56 1.63
N VAL A 43 -6.30 -5.46 1.87
CA VAL A 43 -7.73 -5.24 1.63
C VAL A 43 -8.43 -4.97 2.95
N ALA A 44 -9.26 -3.94 2.99
CA ALA A 44 -10.03 -3.57 4.18
C ALA A 44 -11.40 -2.99 3.82
N GLY A 45 -12.28 -2.85 4.80
CA GLY A 45 -13.53 -2.13 4.63
C GLY A 45 -13.29 -0.65 4.33
N ALA A 46 -14.16 -0.06 3.50
CA ALA A 46 -14.03 1.35 3.08
C ALA A 46 -14.12 2.36 4.25
N ASN A 47 -14.71 1.95 5.37
CA ASN A 47 -14.81 2.74 6.60
C ASN A 47 -13.49 2.82 7.40
N ARG A 48 -12.48 2.01 7.06
CA ARG A 48 -11.21 2.00 7.77
C ARG A 48 -10.31 3.16 7.33
N HIS A 49 -9.76 3.90 8.27
CA HIS A 49 -8.81 4.98 7.98
C HIS A 49 -7.51 4.43 7.41
N ASP A 50 -6.93 5.12 6.40
CA ASP A 50 -5.69 4.71 5.72
C ASP A 50 -4.52 4.58 6.70
N VAL A 51 -4.40 5.48 7.66
CA VAL A 51 -3.36 5.45 8.70
C VAL A 51 -3.36 4.13 9.47
N LYS A 52 -4.54 3.55 9.75
CA LYS A 52 -4.65 2.25 10.46
C LYS A 52 -4.20 1.06 9.62
N LEU A 53 -4.10 1.23 8.30
CA LEU A 53 -3.62 0.19 7.39
C LEU A 53 -2.12 0.32 7.09
N LEU A 54 -1.50 1.44 7.47
CA LEU A 54 -0.12 1.76 7.14
C LEU A 54 0.85 0.66 7.59
N GLY A 55 0.82 0.29 8.87
CA GLY A 55 1.70 -0.74 9.41
C GLY A 55 1.56 -2.06 8.68
N ALA A 56 0.32 -2.56 8.56
CA ALA A 56 0.06 -3.80 7.85
C ALA A 56 0.53 -3.75 6.37
N THR A 57 0.38 -2.60 5.72
CA THR A 57 0.83 -2.42 4.34
C THR A 57 2.35 -2.45 4.23
N LEU A 58 3.07 -1.83 5.17
CA LEU A 58 4.53 -1.83 5.19
C LEU A 58 5.11 -3.20 5.58
N ASP A 59 4.45 -3.91 6.49
CA ASP A 59 4.87 -5.24 6.94
C ASP A 59 4.50 -6.34 5.93
N GLY A 60 3.55 -6.04 5.02
CA GLY A 60 3.07 -6.96 3.98
C GLY A 60 3.96 -7.05 2.73
N ILE A 61 5.14 -6.44 2.72
CA ILE A 61 6.07 -6.55 1.60
C ILE A 61 6.54 -7.99 1.44
N VAL A 62 6.31 -8.58 0.26
CA VAL A 62 6.59 -9.99 -0.03
C VAL A 62 8.02 -10.25 -0.54
N VAL A 63 8.70 -9.21 -1.01
CA VAL A 63 10.08 -9.29 -1.50
C VAL A 63 11.08 -8.88 -0.41
N GLU A 64 12.28 -9.45 -0.46
CA GLU A 64 13.35 -9.01 0.44
C GLU A 64 13.68 -7.54 0.18
N ARG A 65 13.58 -6.74 1.23
CA ARG A 65 13.91 -5.32 1.18
C ARG A 65 15.36 -5.12 1.59
N PRO A 66 16.19 -4.45 0.76
CA PRO A 66 17.53 -4.12 1.18
C PRO A 66 17.51 -3.23 2.42
N LYS A 67 18.45 -3.43 3.33
CA LYS A 67 18.56 -2.58 4.53
C LYS A 67 18.85 -1.13 4.13
N PRO A 68 18.13 -0.15 4.65
CA PRO A 68 18.41 1.26 4.38
C PRO A 68 19.77 1.63 4.94
N THR A 69 20.55 2.40 4.17
CA THR A 69 21.82 2.95 4.58
C THR A 69 21.84 4.47 4.38
N PRO A 70 22.76 5.22 5.02
CA PRO A 70 22.87 6.66 4.79
C PRO A 70 23.10 7.04 3.31
N ARG A 71 23.80 6.17 2.56
CA ARG A 71 24.04 6.37 1.11
C ARG A 71 22.86 5.92 0.23
N ARG A 72 22.01 5.03 0.73
CA ARG A 72 20.83 4.50 0.02
C ARG A 72 19.60 4.54 0.94
N PRO A 73 19.11 5.73 1.27
CA PRO A 73 17.93 5.88 2.10
C PRO A 73 16.68 5.38 1.36
N GLN A 74 15.73 4.83 2.10
CA GLN A 74 14.45 4.39 1.54
C GLN A 74 13.39 5.47 1.79
N ASN A 75 13.03 6.16 0.73
CA ASN A 75 12.03 7.23 0.77
C ASN A 75 10.63 6.63 0.58
N LEU A 76 9.69 7.04 1.42
CA LEU A 76 8.29 6.64 1.33
C LEU A 76 7.42 7.87 1.06
N CYS A 77 6.85 7.95 -0.14
CA CYS A 77 5.93 9.02 -0.52
C CYS A 77 4.49 8.59 -0.21
N VAL A 78 3.81 9.34 0.63
CA VAL A 78 2.43 9.07 1.06
C VAL A 78 1.54 10.27 0.82
N ASP A 79 0.22 10.08 0.90
CA ASP A 79 -0.75 11.16 0.74
C ASP A 79 -0.88 12.01 2.03
N LYS A 80 -1.54 13.17 1.89
CA LYS A 80 -1.87 14.08 3.00
C LYS A 80 -2.66 13.39 4.13
N GLY A 81 -3.42 12.35 3.81
CA GLY A 81 -4.15 11.55 4.79
C GLY A 81 -3.27 10.89 5.84
N TYR A 82 -1.97 10.73 5.55
CA TYR A 82 -0.98 10.20 6.48
C TYR A 82 -0.21 11.29 7.24
N ALA A 83 -0.62 12.55 7.13
CA ALA A 83 0.02 13.64 7.87
C ALA A 83 -0.27 13.51 9.37
N GLY A 84 0.79 13.40 10.16
CA GLY A 84 0.70 13.33 11.62
C GLY A 84 1.86 12.55 12.24
N LYS A 85 2.26 13.01 13.43
CA LYS A 85 3.37 12.41 14.18
C LYS A 85 3.29 10.88 14.35
N PRO A 86 2.11 10.28 14.63
CA PRO A 86 2.01 8.81 14.78
C PRO A 86 2.37 8.05 13.50
N ALA A 87 1.83 8.48 12.33
CA ALA A 87 2.11 7.83 11.05
C ALA A 87 3.58 8.01 10.63
N GLU A 88 4.14 9.21 10.83
CA GLU A 88 5.56 9.45 10.56
C GLU A 88 6.47 8.60 11.46
N LYS A 89 6.13 8.48 12.75
CA LYS A 89 6.87 7.60 13.70
C LYS A 89 6.84 6.15 13.24
N GLU A 90 5.68 5.67 12.78
CA GLU A 90 5.51 4.29 12.30
C GLU A 90 6.33 4.01 11.04
N MET A 91 6.39 4.96 10.10
CA MET A 91 7.24 4.86 8.91
C MET A 91 8.73 4.85 9.26
N ARG A 92 9.17 5.76 10.15
CA ARG A 92 10.57 5.84 10.61
C ARG A 92 11.01 4.61 11.37
N ALA A 93 10.15 4.03 12.22
CA ALA A 93 10.44 2.80 12.96
C ALA A 93 10.75 1.62 12.02
N ARG A 94 10.22 1.65 10.79
CA ARG A 94 10.51 0.66 9.75
C ARG A 94 11.65 1.06 8.80
N GLY A 95 12.38 2.13 9.13
CA GLY A 95 13.55 2.59 8.38
C GLY A 95 13.22 3.40 7.13
N TYR A 96 12.00 3.94 7.01
CA TYR A 96 11.65 4.82 5.90
C TYR A 96 11.85 6.29 6.24
N ILE A 97 12.21 7.10 5.23
CA ILE A 97 12.14 8.55 5.28
C ILE A 97 10.77 8.97 4.73
N PRO A 98 9.86 9.48 5.58
CA PRO A 98 8.52 9.84 5.15
C PRO A 98 8.51 11.16 4.36
N HIS A 99 7.87 11.15 3.19
CA HIS A 99 7.57 12.33 2.39
C HIS A 99 6.06 12.56 2.39
N VAL A 100 5.60 13.34 3.35
CA VAL A 100 4.17 13.67 3.54
C VAL A 100 3.93 15.12 3.13
N PRO A 101 3.02 15.40 2.18
CA PRO A 101 2.68 16.78 1.83
C PRO A 101 2.00 17.48 3.01
N ARG A 102 2.53 18.62 3.45
CA ARG A 102 1.93 19.44 4.52
C ARG A 102 0.76 20.27 4.00
N LYS A 103 -0.29 20.43 4.81
CA LYS A 103 -1.34 21.42 4.53
C LYS A 103 -0.75 22.84 4.64
N GLY A 104 -1.03 23.69 3.65
CA GLY A 104 -0.60 25.11 3.69
C GLY A 104 0.87 25.37 3.39
N ALA A 105 1.68 24.33 3.11
CA ALA A 105 3.02 24.59 2.59
C ALA A 105 2.92 25.33 1.26
N PRO A 106 3.69 26.42 1.04
CA PRO A 106 3.77 27.06 -0.26
C PRO A 106 4.06 26.00 -1.31
N LYS A 107 3.50 26.14 -2.50
CA LYS A 107 3.94 25.36 -3.66
C LYS A 107 5.36 25.80 -3.99
N GLU A 108 6.32 25.44 -3.11
CA GLU A 108 7.70 25.56 -3.49
C GLU A 108 7.84 24.89 -4.84
N ARG A 109 8.29 25.66 -5.82
CA ARG A 109 8.80 25.15 -7.09
C ARG A 109 9.98 24.28 -6.72
N HIS A 110 9.70 23.02 -6.31
CA HIS A 110 10.75 22.04 -6.08
C HIS A 110 11.51 21.83 -7.40
N ARG A 111 12.42 22.77 -7.64
CA ARG A 111 13.61 22.44 -8.41
C ARG A 111 14.22 21.28 -7.68
N THR A 112 14.29 20.15 -8.38
CA THR A 112 15.14 19.02 -8.07
C THR A 112 14.59 17.87 -7.27
N ARG A 113 14.81 16.71 -7.82
CA ARG A 113 15.07 15.37 -7.25
C ARG A 113 14.07 14.73 -6.26
N GLY A 114 12.86 15.26 -6.09
CA GLY A 114 11.93 14.72 -5.11
C GLY A 114 10.46 14.99 -5.38
N LYS A 115 10.03 15.12 -6.64
CA LYS A 115 8.58 15.16 -6.93
C LYS A 115 7.95 13.95 -6.29
N ALA A 116 7.06 14.19 -5.30
CA ALA A 116 6.26 13.13 -4.71
C ALA A 116 5.62 12.33 -5.85
N ARG A 117 6.11 11.11 -6.08
CA ARG A 117 5.70 10.24 -7.19
C ARG A 117 4.35 9.57 -6.89
N ARG A 118 3.40 10.31 -6.36
CA ARG A 118 2.05 9.83 -6.05
C ARG A 118 1.35 9.25 -7.25
N TRP A 119 1.58 9.84 -8.43
CA TRP A 119 1.03 9.35 -9.68
C TRP A 119 1.41 7.90 -9.99
N VAL A 120 2.50 7.38 -9.39
CA VAL A 120 2.96 6.00 -9.61
C VAL A 120 1.96 5.00 -9.01
N VAL A 121 1.51 5.23 -7.77
CA VAL A 121 0.50 4.35 -7.15
C VAL A 121 -0.86 4.49 -7.83
N GLU A 122 -1.23 5.69 -8.26
CA GLU A 122 -2.45 5.96 -9.01
C GLU A 122 -2.45 5.20 -10.35
N ARG A 123 -1.32 5.20 -11.05
CA ARG A 123 -1.11 4.43 -12.29
C ARG A 123 -1.30 2.93 -12.05
N THR A 124 -0.72 2.39 -10.99
CA THR A 124 -0.87 0.96 -10.67
C THR A 124 -2.31 0.60 -10.31
N HIS A 125 -3.01 1.47 -9.59
CA HIS A 125 -4.45 1.32 -9.38
C HIS A 125 -5.22 1.32 -10.71
N SER A 126 -4.86 2.19 -11.65
CA SER A 126 -5.45 2.22 -12.99
C SER A 126 -5.21 0.91 -13.73
N TRP A 127 -3.99 0.37 -13.69
CA TRP A 127 -3.69 -0.93 -14.30
C TRP A 127 -4.53 -2.06 -13.72
N MET A 128 -4.69 -2.12 -12.38
CA MET A 128 -5.57 -3.10 -11.74
C MET A 128 -7.04 -2.93 -12.18
N ASN A 129 -7.50 -1.70 -12.38
CA ASN A 129 -8.88 -1.42 -12.78
C ASN A 129 -9.18 -1.80 -14.26
N ASN A 130 -8.16 -2.08 -15.07
CA ASN A 130 -8.35 -2.65 -16.41
C ASN A 130 -8.91 -4.09 -16.34
N TYR A 131 -8.72 -4.78 -15.22
CA TYR A 131 -9.36 -6.07 -14.99
C TYR A 131 -10.79 -5.86 -14.51
N ARG A 132 -11.78 -6.19 -15.34
CA ARG A 132 -13.21 -5.94 -15.09
C ARG A 132 -13.68 -6.41 -13.71
N LYS A 133 -13.26 -7.62 -13.29
CA LYS A 133 -13.63 -8.19 -11.97
C LYS A 133 -13.03 -7.45 -10.78
N LEU A 134 -11.99 -6.64 -10.99
CA LEU A 134 -11.40 -5.80 -9.95
C LEU A 134 -11.96 -4.39 -9.95
N ARG A 135 -12.44 -3.91 -11.10
CA ARG A 135 -13.08 -2.60 -11.20
C ARG A 135 -14.40 -2.56 -10.45
N VAL A 136 -15.19 -3.62 -10.59
CA VAL A 136 -16.44 -3.82 -9.85
C VAL A 136 -16.31 -5.12 -9.08
N ARG A 137 -16.45 -5.05 -7.76
CA ARG A 137 -16.37 -6.22 -6.91
C ARG A 137 -17.64 -7.05 -7.01
N TYR A 138 -17.56 -8.18 -7.72
CA TYR A 138 -18.61 -9.20 -7.77
C TYR A 138 -18.44 -10.26 -6.68
N GLU A 139 -17.19 -10.48 -6.24
CA GLU A 139 -16.87 -11.51 -5.26
C GLU A 139 -17.37 -11.15 -3.86
N LYS A 140 -18.27 -11.98 -3.32
CA LYS A 140 -18.79 -11.83 -1.95
C LYS A 140 -17.73 -12.20 -0.92
N LYS A 141 -16.98 -13.29 -1.17
CA LYS A 141 -15.90 -13.76 -0.28
C LYS A 141 -14.67 -12.89 -0.45
N VAL A 142 -14.15 -12.38 0.68
CA VAL A 142 -12.96 -11.52 0.69
C VAL A 142 -11.75 -12.27 0.12
N ALA A 143 -11.55 -13.52 0.52
CA ALA A 143 -10.43 -14.35 0.06
C ALA A 143 -10.40 -14.53 -1.46
N ASN A 144 -11.55 -14.71 -2.11
CA ASN A 144 -11.63 -14.80 -3.56
C ASN A 144 -11.24 -13.48 -4.24
N PHE A 145 -11.73 -12.36 -3.68
CA PHE A 145 -11.37 -11.04 -4.18
C PHE A 145 -9.88 -10.74 -4.01
N GLU A 146 -9.29 -11.10 -2.87
CA GLU A 146 -7.84 -10.99 -2.63
C GLU A 146 -7.05 -11.87 -3.62
N GLY A 147 -7.49 -13.09 -3.86
CA GLY A 147 -6.87 -13.98 -4.86
C GLY A 147 -6.85 -13.36 -6.26
N LEU A 148 -7.95 -12.73 -6.70
CA LEU A 148 -8.01 -12.01 -7.98
C LEU A 148 -7.09 -10.79 -8.01
N LEU A 149 -6.97 -10.07 -6.89
CA LEU A 149 -6.05 -8.94 -6.77
C LEU A 149 -4.59 -9.40 -6.87
N HIS A 150 -4.23 -10.49 -6.19
CA HIS A 150 -2.88 -11.06 -6.26
C HIS A 150 -2.54 -11.56 -7.66
N LEU A 151 -3.49 -12.20 -8.35
CA LEU A 151 -3.31 -12.60 -9.74
C LEU A 151 -3.06 -11.39 -10.67
N ALA A 152 -3.84 -10.32 -10.50
CA ALA A 152 -3.64 -9.10 -11.29
C ALA A 152 -2.28 -8.44 -11.00
N ILE A 153 -1.85 -8.41 -9.73
CA ILE A 153 -0.54 -7.92 -9.33
C ILE A 153 0.57 -8.74 -10.00
N ALA A 154 0.47 -10.07 -9.98
CA ALA A 154 1.44 -10.94 -10.63
C ALA A 154 1.54 -10.67 -12.14
N LEU A 155 0.40 -10.50 -12.82
CA LEU A 155 0.36 -10.17 -14.24
C LEU A 155 0.93 -8.77 -14.55
N ILE A 156 0.72 -7.79 -13.66
CA ILE A 156 1.31 -6.45 -13.79
C ILE A 156 2.83 -6.55 -13.63
N CYS A 157 3.33 -7.23 -12.62
CA CYS A 157 4.77 -7.41 -12.40
C CYS A 157 5.44 -8.14 -13.56
N TRP A 158 4.78 -9.14 -14.14
CA TRP A 158 5.32 -9.88 -15.28
C TRP A 158 5.48 -9.01 -16.53
N ARG A 159 4.62 -8.01 -16.72
CA ARG A 159 4.65 -7.11 -17.90
C ARG A 159 5.56 -5.90 -17.73
N MET A 160 6.21 -5.75 -16.60
CA MET A 160 7.13 -4.64 -16.28
C MET A 160 8.58 -4.97 -16.61
#